data_57dae8d7a3ff6970323b7f182f761730
#
_entry.id   57dae8d7a3ff6970323b7f182f761730
#
_cell.length_a   1.000
_cell.length_b   1.000
_cell.length_c   1.000
_cell.angle_alpha   90.00
_cell.angle_beta   90.00
_cell.angle_gamma   90.00
#
_symmetry.space_group_name_H-M   'P 1'
#
loop_
_entity.id
_entity.type
_entity.pdbx_description
1 polymer ?
#
loop_
_entity_poly.entity_id
_entity_poly.type
_entity_poly.pdbx_seq_one_letter_code
_entity_poly.pdbx_strand_id
1 'polypeptide(L)'
;MGELILCKVPLAGTPYYIDSVGINIYSLEELSFIAFYHTELLNEDLISTDFTEWVGKELKLQSLKRELDDLLAEGTAFHIFLGRVLRESGYLTDHELKISMDKLALMENKSEAEIRKIRGDRMFKIGRYSDAIIEYTSILEDRKKLKISNVTEGDLFYNLGVSYARMFFFEEALVCFRTSYEKTRKDIALRSLLLTCLVAGDESAFDEET
;
A
#
# COMPACT_ATOMS: atom_id res chain seq x y z
N MET A 1 -4.27 -21.48 -20.52
CA MET A 1 -4.12 -22.58 -19.53
C MET A 1 -3.20 -22.07 -18.45
N GLY A 2 -3.68 -22.01 -17.19
CA GLY A 2 -2.79 -21.67 -16.06
C GLY A 2 -1.82 -22.81 -15.82
N GLU A 3 -0.54 -22.51 -15.77
CA GLU A 3 0.49 -23.47 -15.41
C GLU A 3 0.41 -23.75 -13.91
N LEU A 4 0.47 -25.00 -13.49
CA LEU A 4 0.48 -25.35 -12.08
C LEU A 4 1.84 -24.99 -11.50
N ILE A 5 1.89 -23.98 -10.64
CA ILE A 5 3.11 -23.60 -9.93
C ILE A 5 3.18 -24.44 -8.64
N LEU A 6 4.15 -25.33 -8.58
CA LEU A 6 4.45 -26.07 -7.37
C LEU A 6 5.44 -25.29 -6.52
N CYS A 7 5.16 -25.16 -5.22
CA CYS A 7 6.11 -24.58 -4.28
C CYS A 7 7.43 -25.39 -4.30
N LYS A 8 8.55 -24.71 -4.46
CA LYS A 8 9.89 -25.31 -4.42
C LYS A 8 10.40 -25.48 -3.00
N VAL A 9 9.85 -24.68 -2.11
CA VAL A 9 10.22 -24.59 -0.70
C VAL A 9 9.14 -25.28 0.15
N PRO A 10 9.49 -25.91 1.28
CA PRO A 10 8.49 -26.45 2.21
C PRO A 10 7.54 -25.35 2.69
N LEU A 11 6.26 -25.71 2.86
CA LEU A 11 5.29 -24.82 3.49
C LEU A 11 5.58 -24.71 4.99
N ALA A 12 5.45 -23.52 5.53
CA ALA A 12 5.57 -23.25 6.96
C ALA A 12 4.43 -23.91 7.74
N GLY A 13 4.74 -24.49 8.87
CA GLY A 13 3.74 -24.95 9.85
C GLY A 13 3.09 -23.78 10.58
N THR A 14 3.88 -22.75 10.90
CA THR A 14 3.44 -21.50 11.49
C THR A 14 3.64 -20.36 10.48
N PRO A 15 2.59 -19.61 10.12
CA PRO A 15 2.72 -18.55 9.13
C PRO A 15 3.53 -17.36 9.66
N TYR A 16 4.08 -16.58 8.74
CA TYR A 16 4.59 -15.25 9.02
C TYR A 16 3.51 -14.21 8.72
N TYR A 17 3.24 -13.34 9.68
CA TYR A 17 2.27 -12.26 9.49
C TYR A 17 2.96 -11.03 8.95
N ILE A 18 2.48 -10.51 7.82
CA ILE A 18 2.98 -9.28 7.22
C ILE A 18 2.06 -8.13 7.63
N ASP A 19 2.48 -7.34 8.62
CA ASP A 19 1.69 -6.25 9.20
C ASP A 19 1.23 -5.24 8.15
N SER A 20 2.13 -4.83 7.24
CA SER A 20 1.86 -3.84 6.20
C SER A 20 0.80 -4.28 5.18
N VAL A 21 0.59 -5.58 5.02
CA VAL A 21 -0.42 -6.17 4.12
C VAL A 21 -1.63 -6.67 4.89
N GLY A 22 -1.46 -7.02 6.17
CA GLY A 22 -2.50 -7.58 7.03
C GLY A 22 -2.84 -9.03 6.71
N ILE A 23 -1.86 -9.84 6.28
CA ILE A 23 -2.06 -11.25 5.91
C ILE A 23 -0.97 -12.17 6.45
N ASN A 24 -1.33 -13.44 6.59
CA ASN A 24 -0.39 -14.51 6.86
C ASN A 24 0.15 -15.09 5.55
N ILE A 25 1.45 -15.39 5.51
CA ILE A 25 2.10 -16.15 4.44
C ILE A 25 2.68 -17.45 4.98
N TYR A 26 2.63 -18.50 4.17
CA TYR A 26 3.12 -19.84 4.49
C TYR A 26 4.30 -20.25 3.60
N SER A 27 4.62 -19.46 2.58
CA SER A 27 5.70 -19.76 1.63
C SER A 27 6.37 -18.50 1.08
N LEU A 28 7.57 -18.67 0.49
CA LEU A 28 8.24 -17.59 -0.23
C LEU A 28 7.57 -17.26 -1.56
N GLU A 29 6.83 -18.19 -2.14
CA GLU A 29 6.07 -17.99 -3.35
C GLU A 29 4.90 -17.01 -3.13
N GLU A 30 4.22 -17.12 -1.97
CA GLU A 30 3.18 -16.14 -1.59
C GLU A 30 3.76 -14.73 -1.41
N LEU A 31 4.93 -14.63 -0.75
CA LEU A 31 5.63 -13.35 -0.65
C LEU A 31 6.05 -12.82 -2.03
N SER A 32 6.50 -13.70 -2.93
CA SER A 32 6.89 -13.33 -4.29
C SER A 32 5.70 -12.82 -5.11
N PHE A 33 4.53 -13.44 -4.93
CA PHE A 33 3.29 -12.94 -5.54
C PHE A 33 2.97 -11.52 -5.07
N ILE A 34 3.05 -11.26 -3.75
CA ILE A 34 2.80 -9.94 -3.19
C ILE A 34 3.82 -8.93 -3.72
N ALA A 35 5.10 -9.30 -3.73
CA ALA A 35 6.17 -8.42 -4.20
C ALA A 35 6.03 -8.03 -5.67
N PHE A 36 5.50 -8.90 -6.51
CA PHE A 36 5.30 -8.63 -7.93
C PHE A 36 4.05 -7.82 -8.22
N TYR A 37 2.90 -8.21 -7.61
CA TYR A 37 1.60 -7.61 -7.91
C TYR A 37 1.22 -6.45 -6.99
N HIS A 38 1.81 -6.37 -5.81
CA HIS A 38 1.45 -5.47 -4.71
C HIS A 38 2.67 -4.91 -3.99
N THR A 39 3.72 -4.59 -4.75
CA THR A 39 5.01 -4.07 -4.24
C THR A 39 4.82 -2.92 -3.26
N GLU A 40 3.83 -2.06 -3.52
CA GLU A 40 3.50 -0.88 -2.70
C GLU A 40 2.99 -1.20 -1.29
N LEU A 41 2.61 -2.44 -1.03
CA LEU A 41 2.14 -2.88 0.29
C LEU A 41 3.29 -3.38 1.18
N LEU A 42 4.44 -3.69 0.60
CA LEU A 42 5.61 -4.15 1.34
C LEU A 42 6.43 -2.95 1.84
N ASN A 43 7.04 -3.13 3.00
CA ASN A 43 7.89 -2.13 3.63
C ASN A 43 9.09 -2.78 4.33
N GLU A 44 9.96 -1.94 4.92
CA GLU A 44 11.18 -2.35 5.58
C GLU A 44 10.96 -3.19 6.86
N ASP A 45 9.73 -3.29 7.38
CA ASP A 45 9.42 -4.13 8.55
C ASP A 45 9.72 -5.63 8.30
N LEU A 46 9.79 -6.04 7.03
CA LEU A 46 10.25 -7.37 6.65
C LEU A 46 11.75 -7.60 6.90
N ILE A 47 12.57 -6.52 7.01
CA ILE A 47 13.99 -6.63 7.38
C ILE A 47 14.08 -6.80 8.90
N SER A 48 13.81 -8.01 9.36
CA SER A 48 13.77 -8.30 10.79
C SER A 48 14.36 -9.68 11.10
N THR A 49 14.87 -9.81 12.32
CA THR A 49 15.31 -11.10 12.85
C THR A 49 14.17 -12.10 12.93
N ASP A 50 12.94 -11.65 13.19
CA ASP A 50 11.76 -12.51 13.24
C ASP A 50 11.48 -13.16 11.89
N PHE A 51 11.65 -12.39 10.79
CA PHE A 51 11.50 -12.92 9.44
C PHE A 51 12.61 -13.93 9.11
N THR A 52 13.87 -13.63 9.42
CA THR A 52 14.99 -14.55 9.14
C THR A 52 14.89 -15.82 9.97
N GLU A 53 14.45 -15.73 11.23
CA GLU A 53 14.17 -16.89 12.09
C GLU A 53 13.04 -17.75 11.51
N TRP A 54 11.95 -17.14 11.03
CA TRP A 54 10.86 -17.86 10.38
C TRP A 54 11.34 -18.60 9.14
N VAL A 55 12.15 -17.96 8.28
CA VAL A 55 12.74 -18.57 7.09
C VAL A 55 13.58 -19.81 7.47
N GLY A 56 14.42 -19.69 8.50
CA GLY A 56 15.26 -20.79 8.96
C GLY A 56 14.49 -21.91 9.64
N LYS A 57 13.57 -21.55 10.54
CA LYS A 57 12.87 -22.50 11.41
C LYS A 57 11.71 -23.20 10.70
N GLU A 58 10.84 -22.41 10.07
CA GLU A 58 9.60 -22.95 9.48
C GLU A 58 9.83 -23.48 8.07
N LEU A 59 10.55 -22.75 7.21
CA LEU A 59 10.84 -23.14 5.84
C LEU A 59 12.06 -24.06 5.71
N LYS A 60 12.82 -24.28 6.81
CA LYS A 60 14.03 -25.10 6.84
C LYS A 60 15.17 -24.60 5.94
N LEU A 61 15.18 -23.32 5.57
CA LEU A 61 16.16 -22.72 4.67
C LEU A 61 17.32 -22.09 5.46
N GLN A 62 18.13 -22.92 6.13
CA GLN A 62 19.22 -22.45 6.99
C GLN A 62 20.32 -21.67 6.26
N SER A 63 20.57 -21.99 4.99
CA SER A 63 21.55 -21.26 4.17
C SER A 63 21.04 -19.84 3.89
N LEU A 64 19.79 -19.73 3.42
CA LEU A 64 19.16 -18.44 3.17
C LEU A 64 19.10 -17.59 4.44
N LYS A 65 18.71 -18.19 5.58
CA LYS A 65 18.69 -17.47 6.86
C LYS A 65 20.02 -16.81 7.16
N ARG A 66 21.15 -17.53 7.03
CA ARG A 66 22.49 -16.96 7.30
C ARG A 66 22.80 -15.77 6.39
N GLU A 67 22.52 -15.93 5.08
CA GLU A 67 22.72 -14.85 4.12
C GLU A 67 21.86 -13.61 4.45
N LEU A 68 20.61 -13.83 4.89
CA LEU A 68 19.71 -12.74 5.28
C LEU A 68 20.14 -12.08 6.60
N ASP A 69 20.68 -12.87 7.56
CA ASP A 69 21.22 -12.33 8.81
C ASP A 69 22.45 -11.45 8.53
N ASP A 70 23.32 -11.86 7.58
CA ASP A 70 24.48 -11.08 7.15
C ASP A 70 24.01 -9.76 6.49
N LEU A 71 23.05 -9.80 5.58
CA LEU A 71 22.47 -8.62 4.94
C LEU A 71 21.82 -7.67 5.96
N LEU A 72 21.17 -8.21 6.98
CA LEU A 72 20.55 -7.46 8.06
C LEU A 72 21.62 -6.77 8.91
N ALA A 73 22.72 -7.46 9.24
CA ALA A 73 23.84 -6.91 9.99
C ALA A 73 24.59 -5.79 9.23
N GLU A 74 24.63 -5.88 7.90
CA GLU A 74 25.22 -4.87 7.01
C GLU A 74 24.33 -3.65 6.82
N GLY A 75 23.06 -3.67 7.25
CA GLY A 75 22.09 -2.60 7.01
C GLY A 75 21.75 -2.45 5.54
N THR A 76 21.61 -3.56 4.83
CA THR A 76 21.38 -3.59 3.39
C THR A 76 20.00 -3.02 3.03
N ALA A 77 19.91 -2.34 1.88
CA ALA A 77 18.68 -1.78 1.36
C ALA A 77 17.57 -2.83 1.17
N PHE A 78 16.32 -2.44 1.39
CA PHE A 78 15.15 -3.34 1.37
C PHE A 78 15.02 -4.13 0.06
N HIS A 79 15.20 -3.46 -1.08
CA HIS A 79 15.10 -4.13 -2.37
C HIS A 79 16.16 -5.24 -2.56
N ILE A 80 17.37 -5.08 -2.01
CA ILE A 80 18.44 -6.09 -2.09
C ILE A 80 18.09 -7.28 -1.19
N PHE A 81 17.69 -7.00 0.07
CA PHE A 81 17.26 -8.02 1.03
C PHE A 81 16.11 -8.86 0.46
N LEU A 82 15.03 -8.19 0.06
CA LEU A 82 13.87 -8.87 -0.49
C LEU A 82 14.18 -9.57 -1.81
N GLY A 83 15.01 -8.97 -2.68
CA GLY A 83 15.44 -9.59 -3.93
C GLY A 83 16.17 -10.92 -3.72
N ARG A 84 16.95 -11.06 -2.64
CA ARG A 84 17.56 -12.36 -2.29
C ARG A 84 16.50 -13.41 -1.93
N VAL A 85 15.50 -13.01 -1.16
CA VAL A 85 14.37 -13.88 -0.79
C VAL A 85 13.56 -14.30 -2.03
N LEU A 86 13.19 -13.35 -2.89
CA LEU A 86 12.39 -13.62 -4.09
C LEU A 86 13.10 -14.56 -5.06
N ARG A 87 14.43 -14.45 -5.17
CA ARG A 87 15.23 -15.36 -6.01
C ARG A 87 15.18 -16.80 -5.49
N GLU A 88 15.20 -16.99 -4.18
CA GLU A 88 15.14 -18.32 -3.56
C GLU A 88 13.84 -19.06 -3.86
N SER A 89 12.71 -18.34 -3.86
CA SER A 89 11.40 -18.92 -4.18
C SER A 89 11.35 -19.55 -5.58
N GLY A 90 12.10 -18.98 -6.53
CA GLY A 90 12.05 -19.35 -7.95
C GLY A 90 10.65 -19.24 -8.57
N TYR A 91 9.75 -18.45 -7.93
CA TYR A 91 8.40 -18.18 -8.41
C TYR A 91 8.40 -17.21 -9.59
N LEU A 92 9.25 -16.19 -9.54
CA LEU A 92 9.39 -15.18 -10.57
C LEU A 92 10.45 -15.59 -11.59
N THR A 93 10.19 -15.30 -12.86
CA THR A 93 11.23 -15.33 -13.90
C THR A 93 12.27 -14.24 -13.64
N ASP A 94 13.46 -14.35 -14.22
CA ASP A 94 14.53 -13.34 -14.08
C ASP A 94 14.04 -11.92 -14.49
N HIS A 95 13.19 -11.86 -15.50
CA HIS A 95 12.59 -10.60 -15.97
C HIS A 95 11.62 -10.00 -14.94
N GLU A 96 10.73 -10.81 -14.38
CA GLU A 96 9.76 -10.40 -13.36
C GLU A 96 10.46 -10.01 -12.05
N LEU A 97 11.50 -10.77 -11.68
CA LEU A 97 12.34 -10.45 -10.52
C LEU A 97 12.99 -9.08 -10.70
N LYS A 98 13.57 -8.81 -11.86
CA LYS A 98 14.14 -7.49 -12.17
C LYS A 98 13.10 -6.38 -12.05
N ILE A 99 11.92 -6.56 -12.63
CA ILE A 99 10.81 -5.58 -12.52
C ILE A 99 10.46 -5.32 -11.05
N SER A 100 10.36 -6.38 -10.23
CA SER A 100 10.04 -6.24 -8.80
C SER A 100 11.14 -5.48 -8.05
N MET A 101 12.41 -5.78 -8.33
CA MET A 101 13.56 -5.10 -7.74
C MET A 101 13.59 -3.62 -8.10
N ASP A 102 13.39 -3.28 -9.38
CA ASP A 102 13.35 -1.90 -9.86
C ASP A 102 12.20 -1.10 -9.20
N LYS A 103 11.02 -1.72 -9.04
CA LYS A 103 9.88 -1.10 -8.33
C LYS A 103 10.18 -0.86 -6.86
N LEU A 104 10.77 -1.85 -6.17
CA LEU A 104 11.14 -1.72 -4.75
C LEU A 104 12.16 -0.59 -4.55
N ALA A 105 13.21 -0.55 -5.37
CA ALA A 105 14.22 0.52 -5.33
C ALA A 105 13.62 1.92 -5.59
N LEU A 106 12.63 2.02 -6.49
CA LEU A 106 11.89 3.26 -6.71
C LEU A 106 11.04 3.66 -5.49
N MET A 107 10.48 2.69 -4.75
CA MET A 107 9.69 2.98 -3.54
C MET A 107 10.57 3.50 -2.40
N GLU A 108 11.79 3.00 -2.22
CA GLU A 108 12.73 3.46 -1.20
C GLU A 108 13.11 4.96 -1.34
N ASN A 109 13.03 5.50 -2.56
CA ASN A 109 13.31 6.92 -2.82
C ASN A 109 12.10 7.84 -2.62
N LYS A 110 10.93 7.31 -2.25
CA LYS A 110 9.71 8.10 -2.03
C LYS A 110 9.63 8.61 -0.60
N SER A 111 9.01 9.77 -0.45
CA SER A 111 8.68 10.27 0.87
C SER A 111 7.62 9.40 1.55
N GLU A 112 7.59 9.41 2.88
CA GLU A 112 6.59 8.70 3.68
C GLU A 112 5.15 9.05 3.25
N ALA A 113 4.88 10.32 2.93
CA ALA A 113 3.58 10.76 2.44
C ALA A 113 3.20 10.11 1.09
N GLU A 114 4.18 10.02 0.16
CA GLU A 114 3.94 9.38 -1.14
C GLU A 114 3.69 7.87 -0.99
N ILE A 115 4.43 7.20 -0.13
CA ILE A 115 4.23 5.76 0.15
C ILE A 115 2.85 5.51 0.72
N ARG A 116 2.44 6.25 1.78
CA ARG A 116 1.11 6.13 2.38
C ARG A 116 0.01 6.43 1.36
N LYS A 117 0.20 7.46 0.52
CA LYS A 117 -0.75 7.78 -0.55
C LYS A 117 -0.89 6.64 -1.56
N ILE A 118 0.21 6.06 -2.01
CA ILE A 118 0.20 4.91 -2.94
C ILE A 118 -0.55 3.72 -2.33
N ARG A 119 -0.37 3.45 -1.03
CA ARG A 119 -1.12 2.42 -0.30
C ARG A 119 -2.61 2.72 -0.28
N GLY A 120 -2.99 3.96 0.09
CA GLY A 120 -4.38 4.40 0.08
C GLY A 120 -5.01 4.25 -1.31
N ASP A 121 -4.32 4.71 -2.36
CA ASP A 121 -4.76 4.58 -3.75
C ASP A 121 -4.94 3.10 -4.15
N ARG A 122 -4.08 2.20 -3.66
CA ARG A 122 -4.20 0.76 -3.89
C ARG A 122 -5.41 0.17 -3.17
N MET A 123 -5.59 0.48 -1.87
CA MET A 123 -6.75 0.04 -1.09
C MET A 123 -8.05 0.49 -1.75
N PHE A 124 -8.08 1.73 -2.22
CA PHE A 124 -9.22 2.27 -2.98
C PHE A 124 -9.51 1.45 -4.24
N LYS A 125 -8.49 1.15 -5.05
CA LYS A 125 -8.66 0.37 -6.30
C LYS A 125 -9.24 -1.02 -6.09
N ILE A 126 -8.89 -1.67 -4.98
CA ILE A 126 -9.41 -3.01 -4.66
C ILE A 126 -10.72 -2.99 -3.86
N GLY A 127 -11.33 -1.81 -3.68
CA GLY A 127 -12.61 -1.64 -2.98
C GLY A 127 -12.52 -1.64 -1.45
N ARG A 128 -11.31 -1.64 -0.87
CA ARG A 128 -11.10 -1.54 0.58
C ARG A 128 -11.13 -0.08 1.02
N TYR A 129 -12.30 0.55 0.90
CA TYR A 129 -12.45 2.01 1.10
C TYR A 129 -12.14 2.45 2.53
N SER A 130 -12.49 1.64 3.54
CA SER A 130 -12.17 1.94 4.94
C SER A 130 -10.66 2.05 5.16
N ASP A 131 -9.88 1.14 4.57
CA ASP A 131 -8.43 1.14 4.71
C ASP A 131 -7.80 2.31 3.94
N ALA A 132 -8.35 2.65 2.77
CA ALA A 132 -7.96 3.84 2.03
C ALA A 132 -8.19 5.12 2.85
N ILE A 133 -9.33 5.22 3.55
CA ILE A 133 -9.63 6.34 4.46
C ILE A 133 -8.59 6.45 5.57
N ILE A 134 -8.21 5.33 6.20
CA ILE A 134 -7.19 5.30 7.25
C ILE A 134 -5.86 5.86 6.73
N GLU A 135 -5.38 5.39 5.57
CA GLU A 135 -4.13 5.87 4.98
C GLU A 135 -4.17 7.36 4.64
N TYR A 136 -5.21 7.84 3.96
CA TYR A 136 -5.34 9.26 3.61
C TYR A 136 -5.46 10.15 4.84
N THR A 137 -6.24 9.73 5.85
CA THR A 137 -6.40 10.48 7.10
C THR A 137 -5.09 10.58 7.86
N SER A 138 -4.32 9.49 7.94
CA SER A 138 -3.02 9.50 8.62
C SER A 138 -2.03 10.49 7.99
N ILE A 139 -2.05 10.66 6.66
CA ILE A 139 -1.24 11.68 5.98
C ILE A 139 -1.69 13.10 6.38
N LEU A 140 -3.00 13.32 6.44
CA LEU A 140 -3.57 14.64 6.79
C LEU A 140 -3.31 15.00 8.26
N GLU A 141 -3.35 14.04 9.17
CA GLU A 141 -3.01 14.23 10.59
C GLU A 141 -1.54 14.63 10.74
N ASP A 142 -0.66 13.94 10.02
CA ASP A 142 0.79 14.18 10.02
C ASP A 142 1.22 15.30 9.04
N ARG A 143 0.31 16.05 8.41
CA ARG A 143 0.59 16.97 7.31
C ARG A 143 1.71 17.97 7.56
N LYS A 144 1.85 18.43 8.81
CA LYS A 144 2.93 19.36 9.21
C LYS A 144 4.29 18.67 9.24
N LYS A 145 4.34 17.46 9.81
CA LYS A 145 5.55 16.61 9.89
C LYS A 145 5.99 16.20 8.48
N LEU A 146 5.05 15.78 7.66
CA LEU A 146 5.27 15.32 6.30
C LEU A 146 5.45 16.46 5.29
N LYS A 147 5.25 17.72 5.70
CA LYS A 147 5.41 18.93 4.87
C LYS A 147 4.68 18.86 3.52
N ILE A 148 3.47 18.31 3.52
CA ILE A 148 2.66 18.23 2.29
C ILE A 148 2.20 19.61 1.84
N SER A 149 2.10 19.79 0.52
CA SER A 149 1.60 21.04 -0.07
C SER A 149 0.08 21.17 0.07
N ASN A 150 -0.45 22.40 -0.01
CA ASN A 150 -1.91 22.63 -0.04
C ASN A 150 -2.60 21.89 -1.20
N VAL A 151 -1.93 21.76 -2.36
CA VAL A 151 -2.46 21.03 -3.50
C VAL A 151 -2.55 19.53 -3.18
N THR A 152 -1.50 18.96 -2.59
CA THR A 152 -1.49 17.56 -2.16
C THR A 152 -2.56 17.30 -1.10
N GLU A 153 -2.70 18.22 -0.13
CA GLU A 153 -3.73 18.16 0.91
C GLU A 153 -5.14 18.15 0.29
N GLY A 154 -5.39 19.03 -0.69
CA GLY A 154 -6.66 19.08 -1.39
C GLY A 154 -6.93 17.80 -2.21
N ASP A 155 -5.92 17.21 -2.83
CA ASP A 155 -6.06 15.95 -3.57
C ASP A 155 -6.36 14.76 -2.62
N LEU A 156 -5.79 14.76 -1.41
CA LEU A 156 -6.11 13.77 -0.37
C LEU A 156 -7.56 13.91 0.10
N PHE A 157 -8.04 15.14 0.33
CA PHE A 157 -9.45 15.38 0.66
C PHE A 157 -10.37 14.90 -0.46
N TYR A 158 -10.00 15.09 -1.72
CA TYR A 158 -10.76 14.55 -2.84
C TYR A 158 -10.88 13.02 -2.77
N ASN A 159 -9.76 12.32 -2.58
CA ASN A 159 -9.74 10.87 -2.48
C ASN A 159 -10.53 10.35 -1.28
N LEU A 160 -10.47 11.04 -0.14
CA LEU A 160 -11.31 10.78 1.03
C LEU A 160 -12.79 10.92 0.70
N GLY A 161 -13.19 12.03 0.07
CA GLY A 161 -14.56 12.27 -0.33
C GLY A 161 -15.09 11.17 -1.24
N VAL A 162 -14.30 10.72 -2.22
CA VAL A 162 -14.68 9.60 -3.09
C VAL A 162 -14.80 8.30 -2.29
N SER A 163 -13.89 8.04 -1.33
CA SER A 163 -13.94 6.83 -0.49
C SER A 163 -15.19 6.81 0.38
N TYR A 164 -15.53 7.94 1.03
CA TYR A 164 -16.74 8.08 1.82
C TYR A 164 -18.01 7.93 0.96
N ALA A 165 -18.08 8.58 -0.21
CA ALA A 165 -19.21 8.46 -1.12
C ALA A 165 -19.43 7.01 -1.60
N ARG A 166 -18.35 6.25 -1.82
CA ARG A 166 -18.42 4.81 -2.15
C ARG A 166 -18.97 3.95 -1.03
N MET A 167 -18.89 4.44 0.21
CA MET A 167 -19.46 3.79 1.40
C MET A 167 -20.82 4.38 1.80
N PHE A 168 -21.37 5.28 1.00
CA PHE A 168 -22.64 5.98 1.25
C PHE A 168 -22.60 6.93 2.45
N PHE A 169 -21.42 7.35 2.91
CA PHE A 169 -21.24 8.39 3.93
C PHE A 169 -21.21 9.77 3.25
N PHE A 170 -22.40 10.23 2.85
CA PHE A 170 -22.51 11.42 2.00
C PHE A 170 -22.17 12.71 2.74
N GLU A 171 -22.47 12.82 4.03
CA GLU A 171 -22.14 14.01 4.84
C GLU A 171 -20.62 14.21 4.92
N GLU A 172 -19.87 13.16 5.22
CA GLU A 172 -18.41 13.18 5.26
C GLU A 172 -17.82 13.44 3.87
N ALA A 173 -18.43 12.89 2.83
CA ALA A 173 -18.01 13.13 1.46
C ALA A 173 -18.17 14.60 1.05
N LEU A 174 -19.28 15.25 1.42
CA LEU A 174 -19.54 16.66 1.15
C LEU A 174 -18.49 17.56 1.80
N VAL A 175 -18.18 17.33 3.08
CA VAL A 175 -17.12 18.08 3.80
C VAL A 175 -15.78 17.92 3.09
N CYS A 176 -15.43 16.70 2.68
CA CYS A 176 -14.18 16.41 2.01
C CYS A 176 -14.10 17.08 0.63
N PHE A 177 -15.15 17.01 -0.20
CA PHE A 177 -15.15 17.63 -1.53
C PHE A 177 -15.11 19.15 -1.44
N ARG A 178 -15.84 19.76 -0.50
CA ARG A 178 -15.80 21.21 -0.25
C ARG A 178 -14.38 21.65 0.12
N THR A 179 -13.75 20.97 1.09
CA THR A 179 -12.37 21.26 1.50
C THR A 179 -11.39 21.10 0.34
N SER A 180 -11.55 20.04 -0.47
CA SER A 180 -10.74 19.84 -1.66
C SER A 180 -10.87 20.98 -2.66
N TYR A 181 -12.10 21.42 -2.95
CA TYR A 181 -12.34 22.52 -3.87
C TYR A 181 -11.78 23.84 -3.36
N GLU A 182 -11.96 24.15 -2.08
CA GLU A 182 -11.39 25.36 -1.46
C GLU A 182 -9.87 25.44 -1.62
N LYS A 183 -9.17 24.29 -1.46
CA LYS A 183 -7.71 24.22 -1.54
C LYS A 183 -7.18 24.19 -2.97
N THR A 184 -7.88 23.55 -3.90
CA THR A 184 -7.34 23.27 -5.24
C THR A 184 -8.02 24.03 -6.36
N ARG A 185 -9.27 24.47 -6.16
CA ARG A 185 -10.15 25.07 -7.18
C ARG A 185 -10.31 24.17 -8.43
N LYS A 186 -10.18 22.85 -8.27
CA LYS A 186 -10.34 21.91 -9.36
C LYS A 186 -11.81 21.63 -9.64
N ASP A 187 -12.25 21.74 -10.88
CA ASP A 187 -13.62 21.47 -11.32
C ASP A 187 -14.13 20.08 -10.92
N ILE A 188 -13.23 19.10 -10.87
CA ILE A 188 -13.62 17.75 -10.48
C ILE A 188 -14.12 17.68 -9.03
N ALA A 189 -13.52 18.45 -8.13
CA ALA A 189 -13.97 18.51 -6.73
C ALA A 189 -15.34 19.18 -6.62
N LEU A 190 -15.56 20.28 -7.34
CA LEU A 190 -16.87 20.96 -7.41
C LEU A 190 -17.96 20.04 -7.97
N ARG A 191 -17.68 19.39 -9.11
CA ARG A 191 -18.64 18.45 -9.70
C ARG A 191 -19.00 17.31 -8.74
N SER A 192 -18.02 16.76 -8.04
CA SER A 192 -18.25 15.69 -7.06
C SER A 192 -19.07 16.20 -5.87
N LEU A 193 -18.82 17.42 -5.40
CA LEU A 193 -19.61 18.09 -4.37
C LEU A 193 -21.07 18.20 -4.79
N LEU A 194 -21.35 18.83 -5.94
CA LEU A 194 -22.71 19.01 -6.45
C LEU A 194 -23.45 17.69 -6.69
N LEU A 195 -22.77 16.68 -7.27
CA LEU A 195 -23.36 15.36 -7.46
C LEU A 195 -23.69 14.67 -6.13
N THR A 196 -22.86 14.87 -5.12
CA THR A 196 -23.10 14.29 -3.79
C THR A 196 -24.28 14.99 -3.11
N CYS A 197 -24.43 16.31 -3.21
CA CYS A 197 -25.63 17.02 -2.75
C CYS A 197 -26.91 16.44 -3.36
N LEU A 198 -26.93 16.25 -4.68
CA LEU A 198 -28.10 15.68 -5.37
C LEU A 198 -28.42 14.25 -4.91
N VAL A 199 -27.40 13.39 -4.73
CA VAL A 199 -27.59 12.01 -4.28
C VAL A 199 -28.02 11.93 -2.82
N ALA A 200 -27.51 12.83 -1.97
CA ALA A 200 -27.88 12.92 -0.57
C ALA A 200 -29.30 13.51 -0.36
N GLY A 201 -29.87 14.12 -1.40
CA GLY A 201 -31.17 14.82 -1.30
C GLY A 201 -31.09 16.14 -0.54
N ASP A 202 -29.91 16.74 -0.44
CA ASP A 202 -29.66 18.00 0.23
C ASP A 202 -29.74 19.16 -0.78
N GLU A 203 -30.98 19.58 -1.06
CA GLU A 203 -31.27 20.70 -1.99
C GLU A 203 -30.69 22.02 -1.47
N SER A 204 -30.66 22.23 -0.16
CA SER A 204 -30.13 23.46 0.43
C SER A 204 -28.63 23.61 0.24
N ALA A 205 -27.87 22.51 0.45
CA ALA A 205 -26.43 22.49 0.20
C ALA A 205 -26.10 22.62 -1.30
N PHE A 206 -26.97 22.15 -2.19
CA PHE A 206 -26.80 22.30 -3.62
C PHE A 206 -26.95 23.77 -4.06
N ASP A 207 -27.95 24.50 -3.54
CA ASP A 207 -28.23 25.91 -3.87
C ASP A 207 -27.13 26.84 -3.33
N GLU A 208 -26.50 26.52 -2.20
CA GLU A 208 -25.37 27.28 -1.64
C GLU A 208 -24.09 27.22 -2.49
N GLU A 209 -23.89 26.14 -3.24
CA GLU A 209 -22.68 25.89 -4.01
C GLU A 209 -22.80 26.21 -5.52
N THR A 210 -24.01 26.59 -6.00
CA THR A 210 -24.28 26.97 -7.38
C THR A 210 -24.38 28.48 -7.54
#